data_73e5213bf9b783926bb87bcfad911a5b
#
_entry.id   73e5213bf9b783926bb87bcfad911a5b
#
_cell.length_a   1.000
_cell.length_b   1.000
_cell.length_c   1.000
_cell.angle_alpha   90.00
_cell.angle_beta   90.00
_cell.angle_gamma   90.00
#
_symmetry.space_group_name_H-M   'P 1'
#
loop_
_entity.id
_entity.type
_entity.pdbx_description
1 polymer ?
#
loop_
_entity_poly.entity_id
_entity_poly.type
_entity_poly.pdbx_seq_one_letter_code
_entity_poly.pdbx_strand_id
1 'polypeptide(L)'
;NLIPRFYNHTSGDILIDGISVSNFSLKHLRSSISIVNQSPSLFNDTISKNIAYGDDEVNVDKLFESAKLAGCMEFIENLPEGFESEIGDDGVLLSGGQRQRLAIARAFYKDSPIIILDEATSALDTESELIVQEALEKLITNRTTIVIAHRLSTIENASNIIVLDNGIISESGTHEELIKNESIYSSLYKNKFEDSVKVKSSSTRSVQLFLPEYEDESSRSFVVDSWYNKSLWLYLLYPFSLLFSYLTSRRRRKFLKNKIKSFASNLPVIVVGNLTIGGTGKT
;
A
#
# COMPACT_ATOMS: atom_id res chain seq x y z
N ASN A 1 -3.00 -0.70 -10.24
CA ASN A 1 -4.35 -0.47 -10.80
C ASN A 1 -4.52 -0.94 -12.25
N LEU A 2 -3.45 -0.97 -13.07
CA LEU A 2 -3.52 -1.43 -14.46
C LEU A 2 -3.56 -2.96 -14.56
N ILE A 3 -2.79 -3.68 -13.75
CA ILE A 3 -2.71 -5.15 -13.77
C ILE A 3 -4.08 -5.79 -13.45
N PRO A 4 -4.81 -5.40 -12.37
CA PRO A 4 -6.16 -5.92 -12.10
C PRO A 4 -7.25 -5.28 -12.97
N ARG A 5 -6.87 -4.45 -13.95
CA ARG A 5 -7.78 -3.72 -14.85
C ARG A 5 -8.84 -2.92 -14.08
N PHE A 6 -8.42 -2.16 -13.06
CA PHE A 6 -9.27 -1.09 -12.52
C PHE A 6 -9.33 0.09 -13.50
N TYR A 7 -8.24 0.27 -14.27
CA TYR A 7 -8.15 1.22 -15.38
C TYR A 7 -7.58 0.51 -16.60
N ASN A 8 -8.02 0.89 -17.79
CA ASN A 8 -7.43 0.41 -19.02
C ASN A 8 -6.16 1.22 -19.35
N HIS A 9 -5.15 0.54 -19.89
CA HIS A 9 -3.98 1.19 -20.44
C HIS A 9 -4.33 1.87 -21.77
N THR A 10 -3.63 2.95 -22.11
CA THR A 10 -3.88 3.74 -23.35
C THR A 10 -3.08 3.21 -24.52
N SER A 11 -1.97 2.53 -24.27
CA SER A 11 -1.07 1.95 -25.28
C SER A 11 -0.20 0.87 -24.65
N GLY A 12 0.44 0.04 -25.47
CA GLY A 12 1.19 -1.11 -25.01
C GLY A 12 0.28 -2.28 -24.65
N ASP A 13 0.84 -3.29 -23.98
CA ASP A 13 0.11 -4.47 -23.52
C ASP A 13 0.64 -4.96 -22.15
N ILE A 14 -0.22 -5.54 -21.36
CA ILE A 14 0.14 -6.19 -20.09
C ILE A 14 -0.20 -7.66 -20.27
N LEU A 15 0.81 -8.52 -20.10
CA LEU A 15 0.68 -9.95 -20.31
C LEU A 15 0.81 -10.70 -18.98
N ILE A 16 -0.04 -11.73 -18.79
CA ILE A 16 0.10 -12.75 -17.76
C ILE A 16 0.28 -14.07 -18.49
N ASP A 17 1.43 -14.71 -18.30
CA ASP A 17 1.82 -15.95 -19.01
C ASP A 17 1.67 -15.85 -20.54
N GLY A 18 2.04 -14.69 -21.11
CA GLY A 18 1.95 -14.43 -22.53
C GLY A 18 0.57 -14.07 -23.06
N ILE A 19 -0.44 -14.03 -22.21
CA ILE A 19 -1.82 -13.67 -22.58
C ILE A 19 -2.13 -12.25 -22.11
N SER A 20 -2.64 -11.40 -23.02
CA SER A 20 -3.04 -10.04 -22.66
C SER A 20 -4.11 -10.03 -21.58
N VAL A 21 -3.93 -9.16 -20.57
CA VAL A 21 -4.94 -8.95 -19.51
C VAL A 21 -6.30 -8.56 -20.09
N SER A 22 -6.33 -7.98 -21.27
CA SER A 22 -7.56 -7.60 -21.99
C SER A 22 -8.38 -8.81 -22.43
N ASN A 23 -7.74 -9.95 -22.62
CA ASN A 23 -8.38 -11.20 -23.07
C ASN A 23 -8.97 -12.02 -21.92
N PHE A 24 -8.66 -11.68 -20.67
CA PHE A 24 -9.27 -12.33 -19.52
C PHE A 24 -10.64 -11.74 -19.19
N SER A 25 -11.56 -12.57 -18.72
CA SER A 25 -12.73 -12.05 -18.01
C SER A 25 -12.29 -11.36 -16.73
N LEU A 26 -12.94 -10.27 -16.34
CA LEU A 26 -12.55 -9.52 -15.11
C LEU A 26 -12.63 -10.42 -13.86
N LYS A 27 -13.61 -11.32 -13.80
CA LYS A 27 -13.75 -12.27 -12.70
C LYS A 27 -12.51 -13.18 -12.61
N HIS A 28 -12.09 -13.77 -13.71
CA HIS A 28 -10.94 -14.68 -13.74
C HIS A 28 -9.62 -13.94 -13.46
N LEU A 29 -9.42 -12.77 -14.08
CA LEU A 29 -8.23 -11.95 -13.84
C LEU A 29 -8.11 -11.56 -12.35
N ARG A 30 -9.19 -11.06 -11.77
CA ARG A 30 -9.18 -10.58 -10.38
C ARG A 30 -9.15 -11.71 -9.36
N SER A 31 -9.67 -12.91 -9.69
CA SER A 31 -9.51 -14.08 -8.82
C SER A 31 -8.06 -14.55 -8.75
N SER A 32 -7.26 -14.34 -9.81
CA SER A 32 -5.84 -14.70 -9.86
C SER A 32 -4.91 -13.67 -9.21
N ILE A 33 -5.42 -12.54 -8.70
CA ILE A 33 -4.61 -11.45 -8.13
C ILE A 33 -5.12 -11.12 -6.73
N SER A 34 -4.24 -11.13 -5.74
CA SER A 34 -4.51 -10.54 -4.42
C SER A 34 -3.72 -9.24 -4.27
N ILE A 35 -4.32 -8.26 -3.61
CA ILE A 35 -3.72 -6.94 -3.37
C ILE A 35 -3.75 -6.67 -1.86
N VAL A 36 -2.60 -6.34 -1.29
CA VAL A 36 -2.48 -5.85 0.08
C VAL A 36 -2.00 -4.40 0.01
N ASN A 37 -2.92 -3.48 0.30
CA ASN A 37 -2.66 -2.04 0.25
C ASN A 37 -2.05 -1.53 1.57
N GLN A 38 -1.44 -0.36 1.51
CA GLN A 38 -0.94 0.41 2.67
C GLN A 38 -2.05 0.68 3.69
N SER A 39 -3.22 1.07 3.21
CA SER A 39 -4.42 1.27 4.02
C SER A 39 -5.48 0.28 3.54
N PRO A 40 -5.60 -0.87 4.21
CA PRO A 40 -6.55 -1.89 3.78
C PRO A 40 -7.98 -1.44 4.05
N SER A 41 -8.84 -1.51 3.05
CA SER A 41 -10.28 -1.29 3.22
C SER A 41 -10.93 -2.54 3.80
N LEU A 42 -11.60 -2.37 4.92
CA LEU A 42 -12.38 -3.40 5.59
C LEU A 42 -13.86 -3.04 5.54
N PHE A 43 -14.71 -4.05 5.53
CA PHE A 43 -16.14 -3.86 5.45
C PHE A 43 -16.75 -3.85 6.85
N ASN A 44 -17.80 -3.09 7.04
CA ASN A 44 -18.61 -3.11 8.26
C ASN A 44 -19.38 -4.44 8.35
N ASP A 45 -18.68 -5.46 8.75
CA ASP A 45 -19.15 -6.84 8.87
C ASP A 45 -18.24 -7.60 9.85
N THR A 46 -18.47 -8.89 10.04
CA THR A 46 -17.66 -9.73 10.92
C THR A 46 -16.24 -9.96 10.41
N ILE A 47 -15.34 -10.39 11.28
CA ILE A 47 -13.99 -10.80 10.92
C ILE A 47 -14.01 -11.93 9.90
N SER A 48 -14.86 -12.95 10.10
CA SER A 48 -15.00 -14.10 9.21
C SER A 48 -15.33 -13.67 7.79
N LYS A 49 -16.31 -12.78 7.61
CA LYS A 49 -16.71 -12.26 6.31
C LYS A 49 -15.68 -11.31 5.68
N ASN A 50 -14.93 -10.59 6.50
CA ASN A 50 -13.83 -9.77 6.01
C ASN A 50 -12.68 -10.61 5.47
N ILE A 51 -12.34 -11.73 6.10
CA ILE A 51 -11.30 -12.64 5.62
C ILE A 51 -11.78 -13.41 4.38
N ALA A 52 -12.98 -14.00 4.45
CA ALA A 52 -13.58 -14.78 3.36
C ALA A 52 -14.28 -13.91 2.29
N TYR A 53 -13.87 -12.65 2.17
CA TYR A 53 -14.51 -11.70 1.27
C TYR A 53 -14.60 -12.20 -0.18
N GLY A 54 -15.81 -12.27 -0.69
CA GLY A 54 -16.12 -12.70 -2.05
C GLY A 54 -16.62 -14.13 -2.17
N ASP A 55 -16.63 -14.91 -1.09
CA ASP A 55 -17.23 -16.23 -1.04
C ASP A 55 -18.62 -16.16 -0.38
N ASP A 56 -19.59 -16.81 -0.98
CA ASP A 56 -20.96 -16.89 -0.45
C ASP A 56 -21.02 -17.80 0.79
N GLU A 57 -20.18 -18.83 0.83
CA GLU A 57 -20.06 -19.76 1.96
C GLU A 57 -18.63 -19.76 2.49
N VAL A 58 -18.47 -19.49 3.79
CA VAL A 58 -17.17 -19.44 4.45
C VAL A 58 -16.65 -20.86 4.70
N ASN A 59 -15.48 -21.17 4.13
CA ASN A 59 -14.77 -22.40 4.49
C ASN A 59 -14.04 -22.21 5.82
N VAL A 60 -14.54 -22.84 6.87
CA VAL A 60 -14.07 -22.65 8.24
C VAL A 60 -12.59 -23.06 8.42
N ASP A 61 -12.19 -24.20 7.86
CA ASP A 61 -10.81 -24.69 7.99
C ASP A 61 -9.82 -23.72 7.32
N LYS A 62 -10.15 -23.27 6.11
CA LYS A 62 -9.36 -22.28 5.36
C LYS A 62 -9.33 -20.92 6.06
N LEU A 63 -10.44 -20.52 6.68
CA LEU A 63 -10.53 -19.29 7.48
C LEU A 63 -9.55 -19.33 8.66
N PHE A 64 -9.58 -20.40 9.43
CA PHE A 64 -8.70 -20.59 10.58
C PHE A 64 -7.22 -20.62 10.18
N GLU A 65 -6.88 -21.38 9.15
CA GLU A 65 -5.51 -21.44 8.63
C GLU A 65 -5.01 -20.08 8.15
N SER A 66 -5.83 -19.36 7.38
CA SER A 66 -5.49 -18.02 6.88
C SER A 66 -5.29 -17.01 8.00
N ALA A 67 -6.15 -17.02 9.01
CA ALA A 67 -6.03 -16.16 10.19
C ALA A 67 -4.77 -16.49 11.00
N LYS A 68 -4.44 -17.77 11.16
CA LYS A 68 -3.23 -18.24 11.84
C LYS A 68 -1.96 -17.82 11.11
N LEU A 69 -1.90 -18.01 9.79
CA LEU A 69 -0.76 -17.61 8.95
C LEU A 69 -0.51 -16.10 8.97
N ALA A 70 -1.58 -15.31 9.08
CA ALA A 70 -1.52 -13.86 9.16
C ALA A 70 -1.28 -13.32 10.59
N GLY A 71 -1.14 -14.18 11.61
CA GLY A 71 -0.96 -13.77 13.00
C GLY A 71 -2.19 -13.09 13.61
N CYS A 72 -3.40 -13.45 13.16
CA CYS A 72 -4.64 -12.84 13.65
C CYS A 72 -5.18 -13.50 14.91
N MET A 73 -4.83 -14.76 15.20
CA MET A 73 -5.47 -15.56 16.23
C MET A 73 -5.42 -14.90 17.61
N GLU A 74 -4.27 -14.33 17.98
CA GLU A 74 -4.07 -13.68 19.26
C GLU A 74 -5.14 -12.63 19.58
N PHE A 75 -5.42 -11.73 18.64
CA PHE A 75 -6.42 -10.70 18.90
C PHE A 75 -7.85 -11.19 18.68
N ILE A 76 -8.09 -12.15 17.76
CA ILE A 76 -9.42 -12.72 17.51
C ILE A 76 -9.95 -13.46 18.75
N GLU A 77 -9.10 -14.24 19.41
CA GLU A 77 -9.45 -15.00 20.61
C GLU A 77 -9.77 -14.08 21.81
N ASN A 78 -9.26 -12.85 21.82
CA ASN A 78 -9.55 -11.84 22.84
C ASN A 78 -10.85 -11.05 22.57
N LEU A 79 -11.49 -11.23 21.40
CA LEU A 79 -12.76 -10.59 21.11
C LEU A 79 -13.96 -11.40 21.63
N PRO A 80 -15.04 -10.75 22.09
CA PRO A 80 -16.18 -11.42 22.72
C PRO A 80 -16.83 -12.52 21.87
N GLU A 81 -16.89 -12.31 20.54
CA GLU A 81 -17.53 -13.22 19.59
C GLU A 81 -16.52 -13.86 18.62
N GLY A 82 -15.22 -13.72 18.90
CA GLY A 82 -14.14 -14.29 18.09
C GLY A 82 -14.25 -13.86 16.61
N PHE A 83 -14.34 -14.82 15.70
CA PHE A 83 -14.47 -14.57 14.26
C PHE A 83 -15.79 -13.88 13.86
N GLU A 84 -16.83 -13.97 14.68
CA GLU A 84 -18.12 -13.34 14.41
C GLU A 84 -18.21 -11.92 14.99
N SER A 85 -17.14 -11.42 15.59
CA SER A 85 -17.07 -10.04 16.08
C SER A 85 -17.14 -9.06 14.93
N GLU A 86 -18.04 -8.07 15.03
CA GLU A 86 -18.14 -6.95 14.10
C GLU A 86 -16.99 -5.97 14.31
N ILE A 87 -16.41 -5.47 13.21
CA ILE A 87 -15.23 -4.60 13.27
C ILE A 87 -15.52 -3.13 13.01
N GLY A 88 -16.78 -2.79 12.72
CA GLY A 88 -17.23 -1.43 12.41
C GLY A 88 -16.79 -0.94 11.02
N ASP A 89 -17.19 0.29 10.68
CA ASP A 89 -16.85 0.90 9.40
C ASP A 89 -15.34 1.03 9.24
N ASP A 90 -14.81 0.48 8.15
CA ASP A 90 -13.37 0.44 7.81
C ASP A 90 -12.49 -0.14 8.95
N GLY A 91 -13.07 -1.00 9.79
CA GLY A 91 -12.37 -1.64 10.90
C GLY A 91 -11.96 -0.68 12.01
N VAL A 92 -12.77 0.35 12.29
CA VAL A 92 -12.49 1.40 13.28
C VAL A 92 -12.21 0.84 14.69
N LEU A 93 -12.75 -0.34 15.00
CA LEU A 93 -12.55 -1.01 16.30
C LEU A 93 -11.20 -1.74 16.40
N LEU A 94 -10.42 -1.79 15.32
CA LEU A 94 -9.16 -2.49 15.25
C LEU A 94 -7.97 -1.53 15.19
N SER A 95 -6.82 -1.93 15.74
CA SER A 95 -5.56 -1.22 15.55
C SER A 95 -5.09 -1.27 14.09
N GLY A 96 -4.17 -0.39 13.69
CA GLY A 96 -3.57 -0.39 12.35
C GLY A 96 -2.95 -1.75 11.99
N GLY A 97 -2.21 -2.35 12.92
CA GLY A 97 -1.60 -3.67 12.76
C GLY A 97 -2.61 -4.80 12.62
N GLN A 98 -3.72 -4.76 13.38
CA GLN A 98 -4.79 -5.74 13.28
C GLN A 98 -5.51 -5.64 11.92
N ARG A 99 -5.80 -4.41 11.44
CA ARG A 99 -6.38 -4.21 10.10
C ARG A 99 -5.47 -4.76 9.00
N GLN A 100 -4.16 -4.51 9.10
CA GLN A 100 -3.19 -5.02 8.13
C GLN A 100 -3.12 -6.55 8.14
N ARG A 101 -3.10 -7.17 9.33
CA ARG A 101 -3.12 -8.64 9.47
C ARG A 101 -4.39 -9.24 8.86
N LEU A 102 -5.57 -8.61 9.02
CA LEU A 102 -6.80 -9.07 8.38
C LEU A 102 -6.73 -8.99 6.84
N ALA A 103 -6.13 -7.95 6.28
CA ALA A 103 -5.94 -7.85 4.84
C ALA A 103 -5.00 -8.94 4.30
N ILE A 104 -3.96 -9.29 5.08
CA ILE A 104 -3.06 -10.40 4.75
C ILE A 104 -3.80 -11.74 4.87
N ALA A 105 -4.62 -11.94 5.93
CA ALA A 105 -5.46 -13.13 6.08
C ALA A 105 -6.42 -13.30 4.88
N ARG A 106 -7.03 -12.22 4.40
CA ARG A 106 -7.84 -12.19 3.18
C ARG A 106 -7.03 -12.66 1.95
N ALA A 107 -5.77 -12.23 1.82
CA ALA A 107 -4.91 -12.65 0.71
C ALA A 107 -4.54 -14.15 0.81
N PHE A 108 -4.29 -14.68 2.01
CA PHE A 108 -4.11 -16.11 2.24
C PHE A 108 -5.37 -16.91 1.92
N TYR A 109 -6.53 -16.44 2.40
CA TYR A 109 -7.81 -17.11 2.15
C TYR A 109 -8.14 -17.16 0.65
N LYS A 110 -7.89 -16.07 -0.07
CA LYS A 110 -8.10 -16.03 -1.51
C LYS A 110 -7.15 -16.94 -2.28
N ASP A 111 -5.92 -17.12 -1.82
CA ASP A 111 -4.88 -18.01 -2.36
C ASP A 111 -4.55 -17.77 -3.85
N SER A 112 -4.35 -16.52 -4.20
CA SER A 112 -4.06 -16.11 -5.58
C SER A 112 -2.60 -16.35 -5.97
N PRO A 113 -2.29 -16.76 -7.22
CA PRO A 113 -0.92 -16.96 -7.71
C PRO A 113 -0.13 -15.65 -7.87
N ILE A 114 -0.81 -14.52 -7.98
CA ILE A 114 -0.18 -13.20 -8.13
C ILE A 114 -0.54 -12.35 -6.92
N ILE A 115 0.49 -11.79 -6.27
CA ILE A 115 0.35 -10.89 -5.11
C ILE A 115 0.88 -9.51 -5.49
N ILE A 116 0.13 -8.47 -5.14
CA ILE A 116 0.57 -7.08 -5.24
C ILE A 116 0.59 -6.51 -3.82
N LEU A 117 1.78 -6.08 -3.37
CA LEU A 117 2.00 -5.46 -2.07
C LEU A 117 2.30 -3.98 -2.26
N ASP A 118 1.46 -3.11 -1.72
CA ASP A 118 1.65 -1.66 -1.76
C ASP A 118 1.92 -1.15 -0.34
N GLU A 119 3.20 -0.93 -0.03
CA GLU A 119 3.70 -0.35 1.23
C GLU A 119 3.05 -0.92 2.52
N ALA A 120 2.83 -2.21 2.57
CA ALA A 120 1.99 -2.91 3.55
C ALA A 120 2.41 -2.76 5.04
N THR A 121 3.44 -1.99 5.38
CA THR A 121 4.02 -1.92 6.73
C THR A 121 4.40 -0.53 7.22
N SER A 122 4.08 0.53 6.46
CA SER A 122 4.38 1.91 6.82
C SER A 122 3.38 2.44 7.82
N ALA A 123 3.58 2.67 9.00
CA ALA A 123 2.71 3.22 10.06
C ALA A 123 2.25 2.21 11.12
N LEU A 124 3.03 1.14 11.32
CA LEU A 124 2.79 0.17 12.38
C LEU A 124 3.77 0.41 13.53
N ASP A 125 3.36 0.07 14.74
CA ASP A 125 4.24 -0.06 15.89
C ASP A 125 5.21 -1.24 15.68
N THR A 126 6.36 -1.22 16.35
CA THR A 126 7.47 -2.16 16.12
C THR A 126 7.06 -3.63 16.30
N GLU A 127 6.18 -3.95 17.24
CA GLU A 127 5.74 -5.31 17.51
C GLU A 127 4.80 -5.82 16.41
N SER A 128 3.77 -5.04 16.08
CA SER A 128 2.87 -5.34 14.95
C SER A 128 3.61 -5.45 13.63
N GLU A 129 4.67 -4.66 13.45
CA GLU A 129 5.51 -4.66 12.26
C GLU A 129 6.19 -6.00 12.03
N LEU A 130 6.77 -6.61 13.07
CA LEU A 130 7.44 -7.91 12.97
C LEU A 130 6.45 -9.01 12.57
N ILE A 131 5.28 -9.05 13.22
CA ILE A 131 4.25 -10.05 12.91
C ILE A 131 3.74 -9.91 11.47
N VAL A 132 3.49 -8.68 11.02
CA VAL A 132 3.06 -8.40 9.65
C VAL A 132 4.14 -8.80 8.65
N GLN A 133 5.41 -8.52 8.93
CA GLN A 133 6.51 -8.90 8.05
C GLN A 133 6.64 -10.42 7.90
N GLU A 134 6.60 -11.17 9.02
CA GLU A 134 6.62 -12.64 8.97
C GLU A 134 5.44 -13.20 8.16
N ALA A 135 4.26 -12.61 8.32
CA ALA A 135 3.07 -13.01 7.56
C ALA A 135 3.25 -12.73 6.06
N LEU A 136 3.81 -11.56 5.68
CA LEU A 136 4.10 -11.22 4.30
C LEU A 136 5.15 -12.15 3.67
N GLU A 137 6.22 -12.50 4.39
CA GLU A 137 7.24 -13.45 3.91
C GLU A 137 6.64 -14.83 3.61
N LYS A 138 5.71 -15.31 4.46
CA LYS A 138 4.96 -16.54 4.18
C LYS A 138 4.02 -16.39 2.98
N LEU A 139 3.37 -15.22 2.85
CA LEU A 139 2.41 -14.96 1.78
C LEU A 139 3.07 -14.95 0.39
N ILE A 140 4.28 -14.40 0.27
CA ILE A 140 4.99 -14.29 -1.02
C ILE A 140 5.62 -15.61 -1.49
N THR A 141 5.78 -16.58 -0.61
CA THR A 141 6.43 -17.86 -0.91
C THR A 141 5.70 -18.60 -2.04
N ASN A 142 6.43 -19.02 -3.09
CA ASN A 142 5.92 -19.73 -4.26
C ASN A 142 4.85 -18.96 -5.08
N ARG A 143 4.86 -17.61 -5.02
CA ARG A 143 3.93 -16.78 -5.79
C ARG A 143 4.66 -15.69 -6.56
N THR A 144 4.09 -15.28 -7.70
CA THR A 144 4.57 -14.10 -8.42
C THR A 144 4.19 -12.87 -7.62
N THR A 145 5.19 -12.14 -7.11
CA THR A 145 4.94 -11.01 -6.23
C THR A 145 5.48 -9.72 -6.81
N ILE A 146 4.64 -8.70 -6.83
CA ILE A 146 5.00 -7.33 -7.21
C ILE A 146 4.93 -6.50 -5.93
N VAL A 147 6.06 -5.90 -5.55
CA VAL A 147 6.16 -5.13 -4.31
C VAL A 147 6.51 -3.68 -4.62
N ILE A 148 5.72 -2.76 -4.09
CA ILE A 148 6.11 -1.36 -3.98
C ILE A 148 6.81 -1.24 -2.63
N ALA A 149 8.15 -1.22 -2.66
CA ALA A 149 8.95 -1.40 -1.47
C ALA A 149 9.47 -0.07 -0.89
N HIS A 150 9.31 0.07 0.41
CA HIS A 150 9.91 1.14 1.22
C HIS A 150 10.91 0.58 2.25
N ARG A 151 11.10 -0.74 2.29
CA ARG A 151 11.98 -1.44 3.22
C ARG A 151 13.15 -2.09 2.51
N LEU A 152 14.31 -1.97 3.15
CA LEU A 152 15.57 -2.49 2.67
C LEU A 152 15.53 -3.99 2.44
N SER A 153 15.10 -4.77 3.42
CA SER A 153 15.05 -6.24 3.33
C SER A 153 14.19 -6.76 2.17
N THR A 154 13.10 -6.08 1.87
CA THR A 154 12.24 -6.45 0.74
C THR A 154 12.91 -6.17 -0.59
N ILE A 155 13.68 -5.08 -0.68
CA ILE A 155 14.39 -4.69 -1.90
C ILE A 155 15.59 -5.60 -2.15
N GLU A 156 16.39 -5.88 -1.12
CA GLU A 156 17.60 -6.70 -1.23
C GLU A 156 17.31 -8.13 -1.69
N ASN A 157 16.18 -8.70 -1.23
CA ASN A 157 15.77 -10.06 -1.56
C ASN A 157 14.94 -10.17 -2.85
N ALA A 158 14.68 -9.06 -3.54
CA ALA A 158 13.92 -9.08 -4.79
C ALA A 158 14.72 -9.73 -5.93
N SER A 159 14.09 -10.63 -6.69
CA SER A 159 14.70 -11.26 -7.84
C SER A 159 14.98 -10.29 -8.99
N ASN A 160 14.22 -9.22 -9.10
CA ASN A 160 14.43 -8.12 -10.03
C ASN A 160 13.88 -6.83 -9.45
N ILE A 161 14.68 -5.77 -9.49
CA ILE A 161 14.34 -4.42 -9.03
C ILE A 161 14.19 -3.55 -10.27
N ILE A 162 13.12 -2.77 -10.33
CA ILE A 162 12.88 -1.80 -11.38
C ILE A 162 12.81 -0.40 -10.76
N VAL A 163 13.70 0.46 -11.19
CA VAL A 163 13.75 1.86 -10.76
C VAL A 163 13.03 2.71 -11.79
N LEU A 164 12.00 3.43 -11.34
CA LEU A 164 11.23 4.35 -12.16
C LEU A 164 11.62 5.79 -11.85
N ASP A 165 11.98 6.53 -12.89
CA ASP A 165 12.18 7.97 -12.81
C ASP A 165 11.30 8.67 -13.85
N ASN A 166 10.50 9.64 -13.41
CA ASN A 166 9.57 10.38 -14.26
C ASN A 166 8.67 9.49 -15.17
N GLY A 167 8.29 8.30 -14.67
CA GLY A 167 7.43 7.35 -15.39
C GLY A 167 8.16 6.50 -16.44
N ILE A 168 9.50 6.54 -16.46
CA ILE A 168 10.36 5.76 -17.36
C ILE A 168 11.18 4.79 -16.51
N ILE A 169 11.41 3.57 -17.02
CA ILE A 169 12.35 2.64 -16.41
C ILE A 169 13.75 3.19 -16.60
N SER A 170 14.37 3.62 -15.50
CA SER A 170 15.73 4.14 -15.47
C SER A 170 16.74 3.01 -15.31
N GLU A 171 16.45 2.07 -14.41
CA GLU A 171 17.35 0.96 -14.09
C GLU A 171 16.52 -0.30 -13.83
N SER A 172 17.13 -1.47 -14.13
CA SER A 172 16.55 -2.77 -13.83
C SER A 172 17.66 -3.79 -13.59
N GLY A 173 17.50 -4.62 -12.56
CA GLY A 173 18.48 -5.67 -12.21
C GLY A 173 18.32 -6.15 -10.76
N THR A 174 19.23 -6.98 -10.32
CA THR A 174 19.32 -7.43 -8.94
C THR A 174 19.91 -6.33 -8.03
N HIS A 175 19.73 -6.47 -6.72
CA HIS A 175 20.34 -5.56 -5.75
C HIS A 175 21.86 -5.44 -5.94
N GLU A 176 22.55 -6.57 -6.12
CA GLU A 176 24.01 -6.58 -6.28
C GLU A 176 24.49 -5.90 -7.57
N GLU A 177 23.73 -6.02 -8.65
CA GLU A 177 24.04 -5.35 -9.92
C GLU A 177 23.84 -3.84 -9.80
N LEU A 178 22.71 -3.42 -9.26
CA LEU A 178 22.34 -2.01 -9.19
C LEU A 178 23.17 -1.21 -8.18
N ILE A 179 23.62 -1.85 -7.08
CA ILE A 179 24.48 -1.17 -6.11
C ILE A 179 25.85 -0.85 -6.67
N LYS A 180 26.39 -1.70 -7.59
CA LYS A 180 27.70 -1.53 -8.22
C LYS A 180 27.72 -0.39 -9.25
N ASN A 181 26.58 -0.05 -9.82
CA ASN A 181 26.46 0.90 -10.93
C ASN A 181 26.57 2.38 -10.51
N GLU A 182 26.68 2.70 -9.23
CA GLU A 182 26.76 4.07 -8.68
C GLU A 182 25.74 5.06 -9.29
N SER A 183 24.53 4.60 -9.55
CA SER A 183 23.49 5.29 -10.27
C SER A 183 22.33 5.70 -9.33
N ILE A 184 21.12 5.92 -9.84
CA ILE A 184 19.97 6.40 -9.07
C ILE A 184 19.66 5.43 -7.92
N TYR A 185 19.65 4.11 -8.18
CA TYR A 185 19.38 3.11 -7.16
C TYR A 185 20.38 3.17 -6.00
N SER A 186 21.69 3.18 -6.30
CA SER A 186 22.73 3.21 -5.29
C SER A 186 22.68 4.48 -4.44
N SER A 187 22.36 5.61 -5.06
CA SER A 187 22.20 6.89 -4.37
C SER A 187 20.97 6.87 -3.43
N LEU A 188 19.85 6.32 -3.89
CA LEU A 188 18.65 6.17 -3.07
C LEU A 188 18.87 5.20 -1.91
N TYR A 189 19.59 4.11 -2.17
CA TYR A 189 19.97 3.13 -1.15
C TYR A 189 20.83 3.75 -0.06
N LYS A 190 21.91 4.46 -0.44
CA LYS A 190 22.80 5.14 0.49
C LYS A 190 22.04 6.17 1.32
N ASN A 191 21.30 7.06 0.68
CA ASN A 191 20.58 8.15 1.38
C ASN A 191 19.48 7.67 2.33
N LYS A 192 18.79 6.59 2.00
CA LYS A 192 17.63 6.13 2.78
C LYS A 192 17.98 5.10 3.85
N PHE A 193 19.04 4.35 3.66
CA PHE A 193 19.33 3.14 4.44
C PHE A 193 20.68 3.13 5.16
N GLU A 194 21.72 3.81 4.65
CA GLU A 194 23.02 3.89 5.38
C GLU A 194 22.91 4.72 6.65
N ASP A 195 22.07 5.74 6.71
CA ASP A 195 21.81 6.49 7.94
C ASP A 195 21.15 5.64 9.03
N SER A 196 20.36 4.63 8.64
CA SER A 196 19.72 3.69 9.57
C SER A 196 20.72 2.70 10.19
N VAL A 197 21.82 2.39 9.50
CA VAL A 197 22.88 1.48 9.99
C VAL A 197 23.82 2.18 10.95
N LYS A 198 24.10 3.47 10.76
CA LYS A 198 24.95 4.26 11.68
C LYS A 198 24.34 4.44 13.07
N VAL A 199 23.00 4.42 13.17
CA VAL A 199 22.31 4.50 14.47
C VAL A 199 22.42 3.21 15.29
N LYS A 200 22.62 2.04 14.65
CA LYS A 200 22.76 0.75 15.37
C LYS A 200 24.17 0.44 15.86
N SER A 201 25.21 1.12 15.38
CA SER A 201 26.61 0.85 15.74
C SER A 201 27.21 1.79 16.79
N SER A 202 26.45 2.75 17.31
CA SER A 202 26.90 3.71 18.32
C SER A 202 26.12 3.66 19.62
N SER A 203 25.72 2.49 20.06
CA SER A 203 25.08 2.33 21.38
C SER A 203 26.11 2.22 22.49
N THR A 204 26.68 3.33 22.91
CA THR A 204 27.09 3.58 24.30
C THR A 204 27.30 5.08 24.51
N ARG A 205 26.22 5.84 24.52
CA ARG A 205 26.14 7.14 25.22
C ARG A 205 24.68 7.46 25.44
N SER A 206 24.35 7.75 26.70
CA SER A 206 23.05 8.25 27.12
C SER A 206 22.56 9.37 26.19
N VAL A 207 21.64 9.04 25.30
CA VAL A 207 20.93 10.04 24.50
C VAL A 207 19.83 10.59 25.38
N GLN A 208 20.03 11.79 25.87
CA GLN A 208 18.96 12.63 26.35
C GLN A 208 18.00 12.83 25.17
N LEU A 209 16.84 12.18 25.22
CA LEU A 209 15.77 12.37 24.24
C LEU A 209 15.35 13.84 24.31
N PHE A 210 15.81 14.64 23.36
CA PHE A 210 15.08 15.83 22.96
C PHE A 210 13.84 15.33 22.23
N LEU A 211 12.73 15.15 22.96
CA LEU A 211 11.42 15.12 22.37
C LEU A 211 11.24 16.48 21.69
N PRO A 212 10.90 16.55 20.38
CA PRO A 212 10.43 17.82 19.85
C PRO A 212 9.22 18.21 20.71
N GLU A 213 9.27 19.38 21.27
CA GLU A 213 8.14 20.00 21.94
C GLU A 213 6.93 19.85 21.00
N TYR A 214 5.91 19.20 21.51
CA TYR A 214 4.62 19.01 20.86
C TYR A 214 4.06 20.42 20.65
N GLU A 215 4.13 20.93 19.42
CA GLU A 215 3.44 22.18 19.09
C GLU A 215 1.95 21.96 19.36
N ASP A 216 1.48 22.81 20.25
CA ASP A 216 0.17 22.99 20.81
C ASP A 216 -1.01 22.49 19.95
N GLU A 217 -1.72 21.48 20.45
CA GLU A 217 -2.98 20.94 19.87
C GLU A 217 -4.07 22.00 19.64
N SER A 218 -3.92 23.22 20.20
CA SER A 218 -4.92 24.27 20.13
C SER A 218 -5.22 24.78 18.71
N SER A 219 -4.21 24.79 17.84
CA SER A 219 -4.37 25.28 16.45
C SER A 219 -4.99 24.26 15.50
N ARG A 220 -4.85 22.95 15.79
CA ARG A 220 -5.48 21.88 14.99
C ARG A 220 -6.95 21.69 15.33
N SER A 221 -7.32 21.87 16.59
CA SER A 221 -8.69 21.67 17.04
C SER A 221 -9.65 22.66 16.40
N PHE A 222 -9.28 23.94 16.27
CA PHE A 222 -10.17 24.99 15.77
C PHE A 222 -10.63 24.78 14.32
N VAL A 223 -9.73 24.36 13.42
CA VAL A 223 -10.08 24.13 12.00
C VAL A 223 -10.91 22.86 11.86
N VAL A 224 -10.53 21.80 12.58
CA VAL A 224 -11.24 20.52 12.58
C VAL A 224 -12.63 20.67 13.21
N ASP A 225 -12.73 21.31 14.37
CA ASP A 225 -14.01 21.55 15.05
C ASP A 225 -14.93 22.45 14.23
N SER A 226 -14.38 23.47 13.56
CA SER A 226 -15.14 24.33 12.65
C SER A 226 -15.69 23.58 11.45
N TRP A 227 -14.95 22.56 10.95
CA TRP A 227 -15.39 21.73 9.84
C TRP A 227 -16.57 20.83 10.22
N TYR A 228 -16.49 20.17 11.39
CA TYR A 228 -17.56 19.30 11.87
C TYR A 228 -18.78 20.07 12.36
N ASN A 229 -18.61 21.26 12.95
CA ASN A 229 -19.69 22.10 13.50
C ASN A 229 -20.35 23.03 12.46
N LYS A 230 -20.07 22.89 11.16
CA LYS A 230 -20.65 23.69 10.06
C LYS A 230 -20.59 25.20 10.33
N SER A 231 -19.46 25.69 10.81
CA SER A 231 -19.29 27.11 11.16
C SER A 231 -19.51 28.04 9.96
N LEU A 232 -20.22 29.15 10.15
CA LEU A 232 -20.60 30.09 9.07
C LEU A 232 -19.40 30.64 8.28
N TRP A 233 -18.25 30.78 8.91
CA TRP A 233 -17.03 31.27 8.24
C TRP A 233 -16.52 30.35 7.12
N LEU A 234 -16.88 29.05 7.11
CA LEU A 234 -16.54 28.12 6.02
C LEU A 234 -17.18 28.50 4.69
N TYR A 235 -18.29 29.24 4.70
CA TYR A 235 -18.90 29.76 3.47
C TYR A 235 -18.01 30.78 2.76
N LEU A 236 -17.08 31.45 3.46
CA LEU A 236 -16.07 32.30 2.87
C LEU A 236 -15.08 31.55 1.96
N LEU A 237 -14.93 30.22 2.16
CA LEU A 237 -14.10 29.36 1.33
C LEU A 237 -14.81 28.88 0.06
N TYR A 238 -16.13 29.07 -0.04
CA TYR A 238 -16.92 28.61 -1.19
C TYR A 238 -16.45 29.16 -2.54
N PRO A 239 -16.12 30.46 -2.71
CA PRO A 239 -15.59 30.97 -3.97
C PRO A 239 -14.24 30.33 -4.37
N PHE A 240 -13.40 29.97 -3.38
CA PHE A 240 -12.14 29.27 -3.64
C PHE A 240 -12.37 27.82 -4.10
N SER A 241 -13.39 27.14 -3.60
CA SER A 241 -13.76 25.81 -4.05
C SER A 241 -14.28 25.81 -5.49
N LEU A 242 -15.03 26.83 -5.89
CA LEU A 242 -15.48 27.02 -7.27
C LEU A 242 -14.31 27.31 -8.22
N LEU A 243 -13.36 28.15 -7.79
CA LEU A 243 -12.14 28.43 -8.55
C LEU A 243 -11.30 27.15 -8.73
N PHE A 244 -11.13 26.38 -7.68
CA PHE A 244 -10.42 25.10 -7.71
C PHE A 244 -11.11 24.10 -8.65
N SER A 245 -12.43 23.97 -8.54
CA SER A 245 -13.24 23.12 -9.44
C SER A 245 -13.12 23.56 -10.92
N TYR A 246 -13.10 24.86 -11.19
CA TYR A 246 -12.89 25.40 -12.53
C TYR A 246 -11.49 25.06 -13.07
N LEU A 247 -10.44 25.25 -12.24
CA LEU A 247 -9.06 24.98 -12.63
C LEU A 247 -8.83 23.48 -12.90
N THR A 248 -9.36 22.60 -12.05
CA THR A 248 -9.28 21.15 -12.24
C THR A 248 -10.04 20.70 -13.49
N SER A 249 -11.24 21.24 -13.71
CA SER A 249 -12.02 20.96 -14.93
C SER A 249 -11.31 21.43 -16.20
N ARG A 250 -10.64 22.59 -16.15
CA ARG A 250 -9.83 23.12 -17.25
C ARG A 250 -8.60 22.25 -17.54
N ARG A 251 -7.93 21.75 -16.47
CA ARG A 251 -6.80 20.83 -16.59
C ARG A 251 -7.24 19.49 -17.18
N ARG A 252 -8.36 18.93 -16.70
CA ARG A 252 -8.96 17.70 -17.23
C ARG A 252 -9.32 17.82 -18.73
N ARG A 253 -9.91 18.97 -19.16
CA ARG A 253 -10.21 19.21 -20.60
C ARG A 253 -8.95 19.30 -21.45
N LYS A 254 -7.83 19.85 -20.93
CA LYS A 254 -6.54 19.87 -21.63
C LYS A 254 -5.95 18.47 -21.80
N PHE A 255 -6.12 17.62 -20.81
CA PHE A 255 -5.74 16.19 -20.84
C PHE A 255 -6.55 15.44 -21.90
N LEU A 256 -7.89 15.56 -21.88
CA LEU A 256 -8.78 14.91 -22.83
C LEU A 256 -8.59 15.38 -24.28
N LYS A 257 -8.05 16.58 -24.49
CA LYS A 257 -7.75 17.13 -25.85
C LYS A 257 -6.32 16.82 -26.31
N ASN A 258 -5.61 15.86 -25.74
CA ASN A 258 -4.24 15.44 -26.10
C ASN A 258 -3.21 16.59 -26.19
N LYS A 259 -3.41 17.68 -25.44
CA LYS A 259 -2.47 18.81 -25.43
C LYS A 259 -1.29 18.59 -24.45
N ILE A 260 -1.29 17.47 -23.69
CA ILE A 260 -0.20 17.05 -22.81
C ILE A 260 0.26 15.69 -23.31
N LYS A 261 1.51 15.56 -23.73
CA LYS A 261 2.09 14.31 -24.23
C LYS A 261 2.16 13.27 -23.13
N SER A 262 1.57 12.09 -23.35
CA SER A 262 1.77 10.89 -22.55
C SER A 262 2.78 9.97 -23.24
N PHE A 263 3.65 9.31 -22.47
CA PHE A 263 4.64 8.36 -22.99
C PHE A 263 4.17 6.92 -22.71
N ALA A 264 4.39 6.05 -23.68
CA ALA A 264 4.07 4.63 -23.63
C ALA A 264 5.35 3.80 -23.66
N SER A 265 5.41 2.72 -22.87
CA SER A 265 6.50 1.75 -22.88
C SER A 265 6.02 0.42 -23.46
N ASN A 266 6.85 -0.23 -24.31
CA ASN A 266 6.60 -1.53 -24.93
C ASN A 266 7.19 -2.71 -24.13
N LEU A 267 7.55 -2.53 -22.88
CA LEU A 267 8.18 -3.54 -22.05
C LEU A 267 7.25 -4.04 -20.92
N PRO A 268 7.35 -5.30 -20.49
CA PRO A 268 6.63 -5.79 -19.33
C PRO A 268 7.06 -4.98 -18.09
N VAL A 269 6.09 -4.38 -17.41
CA VAL A 269 6.36 -3.45 -16.32
C VAL A 269 6.10 -4.14 -14.98
N ILE A 270 7.18 -4.36 -14.21
CA ILE A 270 7.08 -4.61 -12.77
C ILE A 270 7.43 -3.29 -12.07
N VAL A 271 6.45 -2.67 -11.43
CA VAL A 271 6.61 -1.34 -10.84
C VAL A 271 7.10 -1.49 -9.41
N VAL A 272 8.32 -1.08 -9.13
CA VAL A 272 8.82 -0.87 -7.76
C VAL A 272 8.81 0.63 -7.46
N GLY A 273 7.91 1.01 -6.64
CA GLY A 273 7.61 2.29 -6.01
C GLY A 273 8.29 3.59 -6.42
N ASN A 274 7.48 4.64 -6.44
CA ASN A 274 7.92 6.03 -6.57
C ASN A 274 8.54 6.51 -5.23
N LEU A 275 9.87 6.69 -5.20
CA LEU A 275 10.63 7.17 -4.04
C LEU A 275 10.71 8.71 -3.99
N THR A 276 9.60 9.40 -4.12
CA THR A 276 9.57 10.85 -3.87
C THR A 276 9.19 11.13 -2.42
N ILE A 277 10.12 11.74 -1.68
CA ILE A 277 9.86 12.36 -0.37
C ILE A 277 9.13 13.68 -0.65
N GLY A 278 7.90 13.77 -0.22
CA GLY A 278 7.14 15.03 -0.26
C GLY A 278 5.69 14.77 -0.62
N GLY A 279 4.79 15.09 0.31
CA GLY A 279 3.36 14.95 0.14
C GLY A 279 2.85 15.76 -1.06
N THR A 280 2.69 15.11 -2.18
CA THR A 280 1.88 15.63 -3.27
C THR A 280 0.48 15.09 -3.08
N GLY A 281 -0.45 16.03 -2.89
CA GLY A 281 -1.84 15.81 -2.58
C GLY A 281 -2.46 14.62 -3.32
N LYS A 282 -3.08 13.80 -2.52
CA LYS A 282 -3.99 12.76 -2.97
C LYS A 282 -5.17 13.41 -3.67
N THR A 283 -5.35 13.09 -4.91
CA THR A 283 -6.65 13.12 -5.58
C THR A 283 -6.86 11.80 -6.28
#